data_52277f144ccad2925b8bafe45d1486a1
#
_entry.id   52277f144ccad2925b8bafe45d1486a1
#
_cell.length_a   1.000
_cell.length_b   1.000
_cell.length_c   1.000
_cell.angle_alpha   90.00
_cell.angle_beta   90.00
_cell.angle_gamma   90.00
#
_symmetry.space_group_name_H-M   'P 1'
#
loop_
_entity.id
_entity.type
_entity.pdbx_description
1 polymer ?
#
loop_
_entity_poly.entity_id
_entity_poly.type
_entity_poly.pdbx_seq_one_letter_code
_entity_poly.pdbx_strand_id
1 'polypeptide(L)'
;LKYDFCFHSAAVTGPNLYRRMGVALANCGREILFSACSWGVCETAYWAKTIGAGAWRSTVDIMDNFNSIRKLALEQFNKHIYAGKGCFNDMDMLVVGMERTGNIDGDDHDDLNACGPTEYRTHFSFWALLNSPLIMGCDIRKVKEEYRVMMQNKEVLAINQDPAQGQAFEVYNNMQDP
;
A
#
# COMPACT_ATOMS: atom_id res chain seq x y z
N LEU A 1 13.50 5.29 2.22
CA LEU A 1 12.93 6.59 2.63
C LEU A 1 11.50 6.70 2.14
N LYS A 2 10.52 6.83 3.06
CA LYS A 2 9.17 7.30 2.75
C LYS A 2 9.16 8.82 2.83
N TYR A 3 8.71 9.49 1.78
CA TYR A 3 8.58 10.95 1.71
C TYR A 3 7.12 11.31 1.61
N ASP A 4 6.60 11.83 2.72
CA ASP A 4 5.20 12.13 2.89
C ASP A 4 4.82 13.51 2.32
N PHE A 5 3.52 13.73 2.06
CA PHE A 5 3.00 14.96 1.46
C PHE A 5 2.59 16.00 2.50
N CYS A 6 3.04 15.84 3.75
CA CYS A 6 2.71 16.73 4.85
C CYS A 6 3.41 18.09 4.74
N PHE A 7 2.74 19.14 5.22
CA PHE A 7 3.32 20.47 5.46
C PHE A 7 4.07 21.11 4.28
N HIS A 8 3.62 20.86 3.06
CA HIS A 8 4.23 21.45 1.86
C HIS A 8 3.67 22.85 1.57
N SER A 9 4.45 23.68 0.88
CA SER A 9 3.98 24.96 0.39
C SER A 9 2.95 24.81 -0.73
N ALA A 10 1.84 25.53 -0.65
CA ALA A 10 0.83 25.57 -1.71
C ALA A 10 1.37 26.12 -3.05
N ALA A 11 2.50 26.82 -3.02
CA ALA A 11 3.14 27.37 -4.23
C ALA A 11 3.91 26.32 -5.04
N VAL A 12 4.10 25.09 -4.54
CA VAL A 12 4.86 24.04 -5.21
C VAL A 12 3.97 22.83 -5.47
N THR A 13 3.92 22.38 -6.71
CA THR A 13 3.13 21.21 -7.08
C THR A 13 3.72 19.91 -6.53
N GLY A 14 2.89 18.92 -6.27
CA GLY A 14 3.31 17.60 -5.79
C GLY A 14 4.43 16.99 -6.65
N PRO A 15 4.29 16.87 -7.98
CA PRO A 15 5.35 16.35 -8.85
C PRO A 15 6.70 17.04 -8.69
N ASN A 16 6.71 18.36 -8.52
CA ASN A 16 7.95 19.13 -8.33
C ASN A 16 8.61 18.86 -6.96
N LEU A 17 7.81 18.71 -5.89
CA LEU A 17 8.33 18.37 -4.57
C LEU A 17 9.02 16.99 -4.59
N TYR A 18 8.34 15.99 -5.11
CA TYR A 18 8.85 14.62 -5.18
C TYR A 18 10.05 14.51 -6.13
N ARG A 19 10.03 15.23 -7.27
CA ARG A 19 11.18 15.29 -8.19
C ARG A 19 12.43 15.85 -7.52
N ARG A 20 12.29 16.92 -6.73
CA ARG A 20 13.43 17.49 -5.98
C ARG A 20 14.04 16.46 -5.03
N MET A 21 13.22 15.71 -4.32
CA MET A 21 13.68 14.61 -3.45
C MET A 21 14.35 13.51 -4.27
N GLY A 22 13.74 13.06 -5.36
CA GLY A 22 14.32 12.03 -6.24
C GLY A 22 15.70 12.42 -6.77
N VAL A 23 15.88 13.66 -7.23
CA VAL A 23 17.18 14.18 -7.65
C VAL A 23 18.19 14.21 -6.50
N ALA A 24 17.78 14.63 -5.30
CA ALA A 24 18.65 14.64 -4.13
C ALA A 24 19.11 13.21 -3.75
N LEU A 25 18.19 12.25 -3.78
CA LEU A 25 18.50 10.84 -3.49
C LEU A 25 19.44 10.24 -4.55
N ALA A 26 19.23 10.53 -5.82
CA ALA A 26 20.11 10.05 -6.91
C ALA A 26 21.55 10.56 -6.76
N ASN A 27 21.74 11.73 -6.14
CA ASN A 27 23.06 12.38 -5.96
C ASN A 27 23.65 12.18 -4.56
N CYS A 28 23.01 11.44 -3.66
CA CYS A 28 23.51 11.33 -2.28
C CYS A 28 24.64 10.29 -2.10
N GLY A 29 25.01 9.55 -3.15
CA GLY A 29 26.07 8.54 -3.11
C GLY A 29 25.70 7.26 -2.36
N ARG A 30 24.41 7.04 -2.08
CA ARG A 30 23.91 5.85 -1.35
C ARG A 30 22.69 5.29 -2.08
N GLU A 31 22.55 3.98 -2.09
CA GLU A 31 21.32 3.34 -2.55
C GLU A 31 20.22 3.51 -1.50
N ILE A 32 19.14 4.15 -1.88
CA ILE A 32 17.98 4.40 -1.01
C ILE A 32 16.71 4.06 -1.77
N LEU A 33 15.93 3.11 -1.24
CA LEU A 33 14.57 2.88 -1.74
C LEU A 33 13.72 4.12 -1.44
N PHE A 34 13.24 4.75 -2.50
CA PHE A 34 12.38 5.93 -2.42
C PHE A 34 10.91 5.54 -2.51
N SER A 35 10.14 5.80 -1.46
CA SER A 35 8.69 5.64 -1.43
C SER A 35 8.02 7.02 -1.46
N ALA A 36 7.31 7.32 -2.55
CA ALA A 36 6.56 8.56 -2.71
C ALA A 36 5.17 8.42 -2.07
N CYS A 37 4.91 9.15 -0.99
CA CYS A 37 3.67 9.04 -0.23
C CYS A 37 2.79 10.28 -0.39
N SER A 38 1.99 10.31 -1.45
CA SER A 38 1.06 11.41 -1.77
C SER A 38 -0.42 11.03 -1.53
N TRP A 39 -0.68 9.92 -0.87
CA TRP A 39 -2.05 9.43 -0.56
C TRP A 39 -2.94 9.25 -1.81
N GLY A 40 -2.34 9.00 -2.97
CA GLY A 40 -3.05 8.87 -4.24
C GLY A 40 -3.42 10.18 -4.92
N VAL A 41 -3.11 11.34 -4.31
CA VAL A 41 -3.35 12.65 -4.95
C VAL A 41 -2.24 13.04 -5.91
N CYS A 42 -2.43 14.11 -6.67
CA CYS A 42 -1.46 14.63 -7.64
C CYS A 42 -1.08 13.64 -8.75
N GLU A 43 -1.96 12.71 -9.07
CA GLU A 43 -1.76 11.74 -10.16
C GLU A 43 -0.41 11.00 -10.09
N THR A 44 0.00 10.61 -8.88
CA THR A 44 1.32 10.07 -8.58
C THR A 44 1.67 8.84 -9.41
N ALA A 45 0.68 8.03 -9.77
CA ALA A 45 0.86 6.86 -10.63
C ALA A 45 1.59 7.18 -11.94
N TYR A 46 1.30 8.32 -12.56
CA TYR A 46 1.87 8.69 -13.87
C TYR A 46 3.34 9.09 -13.82
N TRP A 47 3.81 9.66 -12.71
CA TRP A 47 5.15 10.26 -12.67
C TRP A 47 6.09 9.60 -11.64
N ALA A 48 5.60 8.80 -10.70
CA ALA A 48 6.42 8.23 -9.63
C ALA A 48 7.67 7.51 -10.14
N LYS A 49 7.52 6.68 -11.15
CA LYS A 49 8.65 5.96 -11.76
C LYS A 49 9.69 6.91 -12.38
N THR A 50 9.25 8.03 -12.96
CA THR A 50 10.14 8.98 -13.64
C THR A 50 11.04 9.77 -12.71
N ILE A 51 10.71 9.81 -11.43
CA ILE A 51 11.49 10.49 -10.38
C ILE A 51 12.35 9.52 -9.56
N GLY A 52 12.44 8.25 -9.97
CA GLY A 52 13.22 7.23 -9.29
C GLY A 52 12.54 6.64 -8.05
N ALA A 53 11.22 6.80 -7.90
CA ALA A 53 10.49 6.13 -6.83
C ALA A 53 10.45 4.62 -7.08
N GLY A 54 10.73 3.82 -6.04
CA GLY A 54 10.59 2.37 -6.05
C GLY A 54 9.20 1.92 -5.59
N ALA A 55 8.45 2.81 -4.93
CA ALA A 55 7.05 2.61 -4.57
C ALA A 55 6.32 3.96 -4.51
N TRP A 56 5.01 3.92 -4.72
CA TRP A 56 4.14 5.10 -4.64
C TRP A 56 2.84 4.77 -3.92
N ARG A 57 2.56 5.51 -2.85
CA ARG A 57 1.34 5.37 -2.08
C ARG A 57 0.14 5.86 -2.87
N SER A 58 -0.81 4.98 -3.12
CA SER A 58 -1.96 5.22 -3.99
C SER A 58 -3.28 5.45 -3.27
N THR A 59 -3.26 5.39 -1.94
CA THR A 59 -4.46 5.39 -1.09
C THR A 59 -4.34 6.36 0.07
N VAL A 60 -5.48 6.75 0.63
CA VAL A 60 -5.55 7.32 1.98
C VAL A 60 -5.04 6.31 3.02
N ASP A 61 -4.85 6.73 4.27
CA ASP A 61 -4.36 5.85 5.33
C ASP A 61 -5.35 4.72 5.63
N ILE A 62 -4.81 3.52 5.77
CA ILE A 62 -5.60 2.33 6.08
C ILE A 62 -6.03 2.34 7.55
N MET A 63 -7.22 1.83 7.81
CA MET A 63 -7.73 1.58 9.15
C MET A 63 -7.93 0.08 9.38
N ASP A 64 -7.85 -0.36 10.65
CA ASP A 64 -8.07 -1.76 11.02
C ASP A 64 -9.56 -2.10 11.06
N ASN A 65 -10.22 -1.93 9.92
CA ASN A 65 -11.60 -2.36 9.68
C ASN A 65 -11.78 -2.81 8.23
N PHE A 66 -12.74 -3.70 8.01
CA PHE A 66 -12.93 -4.32 6.70
C PHE A 66 -13.42 -3.33 5.62
N ASN A 67 -14.16 -2.30 5.99
CA ASN A 67 -14.61 -1.28 5.04
C ASN A 67 -13.41 -0.50 4.46
N SER A 68 -12.43 -0.13 5.29
CA SER A 68 -11.20 0.50 4.83
C SER A 68 -10.43 -0.43 3.89
N ILE A 69 -10.17 -1.67 4.31
CA ILE A 69 -9.45 -2.67 3.50
C ILE A 69 -10.12 -2.85 2.14
N ARG A 70 -11.42 -3.09 2.14
CA ARG A 70 -12.21 -3.30 0.91
C ARG A 70 -12.16 -2.09 -0.01
N LYS A 71 -12.37 -0.88 0.52
CA LYS A 71 -12.31 0.36 -0.25
C LYS A 71 -10.96 0.51 -0.93
N LEU A 72 -9.86 0.41 -0.16
CA LEU A 72 -8.52 0.60 -0.69
C LEU A 72 -8.17 -0.44 -1.76
N ALA A 73 -8.57 -1.71 -1.57
CA ALA A 73 -8.32 -2.76 -2.56
C ALA A 73 -9.08 -2.53 -3.87
N LEU A 74 -10.38 -2.19 -3.80
CA LEU A 74 -11.21 -1.97 -4.98
C LEU A 74 -10.76 -0.77 -5.83
N GLU A 75 -10.15 0.23 -5.22
CA GLU A 75 -9.59 1.39 -5.91
C GLU A 75 -8.35 1.08 -6.76
N GLN A 76 -7.81 -0.16 -6.72
CA GLN A 76 -6.53 -0.48 -7.36
C GLN A 76 -6.64 -1.15 -8.73
N PHE A 77 -7.77 -1.70 -9.08
CA PHE A 77 -7.89 -2.57 -10.26
C PHE A 77 -7.51 -1.91 -11.60
N ASN A 78 -7.65 -0.61 -11.71
CA ASN A 78 -7.26 0.15 -12.90
C ASN A 78 -5.83 0.72 -12.86
N LYS A 79 -5.06 0.47 -11.77
CA LYS A 79 -3.71 1.03 -11.59
C LYS A 79 -2.59 0.07 -12.02
N HIS A 80 -2.93 -1.15 -12.44
CA HIS A 80 -1.97 -2.19 -12.83
C HIS A 80 -1.00 -1.74 -13.94
N ILE A 81 -1.42 -0.85 -14.85
CA ILE A 81 -0.57 -0.35 -15.93
C ILE A 81 0.57 0.57 -15.45
N TYR A 82 0.47 1.11 -14.25
CA TYR A 82 1.47 2.00 -13.65
C TYR A 82 2.34 1.29 -12.60
N ALA A 83 1.91 0.12 -12.14
CA ALA A 83 2.58 -0.68 -11.13
C ALA A 83 3.45 -1.77 -11.77
N GLY A 84 4.51 -2.16 -11.10
CA GLY A 84 5.34 -3.28 -11.53
C GLY A 84 6.83 -3.04 -11.32
N LYS A 85 7.63 -3.69 -12.13
CA LYS A 85 9.09 -3.74 -11.95
C LYS A 85 9.73 -2.39 -11.72
N GLY A 86 10.31 -2.24 -10.54
CA GLY A 86 11.06 -1.05 -10.13
C GLY A 86 10.21 0.11 -9.63
N CYS A 87 8.87 -0.01 -9.61
CA CYS A 87 8.00 1.01 -9.00
C CYS A 87 6.64 0.39 -8.66
N PHE A 88 6.44 0.00 -7.41
CA PHE A 88 5.27 -0.73 -6.95
C PHE A 88 4.16 0.21 -6.47
N ASN A 89 2.92 -0.21 -6.70
CA ASN A 89 1.75 0.43 -6.13
C ASN A 89 1.65 0.07 -4.64
N ASP A 90 1.86 1.05 -3.76
CA ASP A 90 1.76 0.89 -2.31
C ASP A 90 0.33 1.26 -1.86
N MET A 91 -0.42 0.26 -1.41
CA MET A 91 -1.79 0.41 -0.91
C MET A 91 -1.84 0.69 0.60
N ASP A 92 -0.71 0.98 1.22
CA ASP A 92 -0.47 1.09 2.64
C ASP A 92 -0.06 -0.23 3.32
N MET A 93 0.30 -0.12 4.60
CA MET A 93 0.76 -1.24 5.41
C MET A 93 -0.30 -2.31 5.63
N LEU A 94 0.14 -3.50 6.04
CA LEU A 94 -0.74 -4.53 6.53
C LEU A 94 -1.18 -4.23 7.97
N VAL A 95 -2.49 -4.20 8.19
CA VAL A 95 -3.07 -4.09 9.55
C VAL A 95 -3.36 -5.46 10.19
N VAL A 96 -2.93 -6.54 9.54
CA VAL A 96 -3.07 -7.91 10.02
C VAL A 96 -2.50 -8.05 11.43
N GLY A 97 -3.35 -8.51 12.36
CA GLY A 97 -2.96 -8.75 13.75
C GLY A 97 -2.82 -7.48 14.60
N MET A 98 -3.27 -6.33 14.13
CA MET A 98 -3.32 -5.11 14.96
C MET A 98 -4.39 -5.19 16.04
N GLU A 99 -5.52 -5.84 15.77
CA GLU A 99 -6.61 -6.04 16.72
C GLU A 99 -6.95 -4.76 17.52
N ARG A 100 -7.04 -3.63 16.83
CA ARG A 100 -7.29 -2.27 17.37
C ARG A 100 -6.20 -1.74 18.32
N THR A 101 -5.03 -2.33 18.34
CA THR A 101 -3.94 -1.87 19.23
C THR A 101 -2.94 -0.96 18.54
N GLY A 102 -3.15 -0.64 17.27
CA GLY A 102 -2.28 0.23 16.48
C GLY A 102 -2.60 1.70 16.64
N ASN A 103 -1.67 2.53 16.19
CA ASN A 103 -1.82 3.98 16.07
C ASN A 103 -2.63 4.28 14.81
N ILE A 104 -3.91 3.99 14.85
CA ILE A 104 -4.83 4.21 13.74
C ILE A 104 -5.54 5.51 14.06
N ASP A 105 -5.26 6.55 13.27
CA ASP A 105 -5.95 7.83 13.40
C ASP A 105 -7.42 7.66 13.00
N GLY A 106 -8.27 7.67 13.97
CA GLY A 106 -9.71 7.65 13.82
C GLY A 106 -10.36 7.49 15.17
N ASP A 107 -11.22 8.43 15.55
CA ASP A 107 -12.02 8.40 16.77
C ASP A 107 -13.06 7.25 16.78
N ASP A 108 -13.06 6.37 15.79
CA ASP A 108 -13.95 5.22 15.68
C ASP A 108 -13.43 4.02 16.50
N HIS A 109 -13.08 4.27 17.76
CA HIS A 109 -12.89 3.20 18.75
C HIS A 109 -14.17 2.40 18.99
N ASP A 110 -15.31 2.89 18.50
CA ASP A 110 -16.63 2.26 18.60
C ASP A 110 -17.03 1.45 17.37
N ASP A 111 -16.16 1.32 16.34
CA ASP A 111 -16.48 0.44 15.22
C ASP A 111 -16.45 -1.02 15.69
N LEU A 112 -17.66 -1.54 15.91
CA LEU A 112 -17.92 -2.94 16.23
C LEU A 112 -17.45 -3.91 15.12
N ASN A 113 -16.95 -3.38 14.01
CA ASN A 113 -16.49 -4.09 12.82
C ASN A 113 -14.96 -4.21 12.74
N ALA A 114 -14.24 -4.31 13.87
CA ALA A 114 -12.83 -4.67 13.83
C ALA A 114 -12.60 -5.95 13.02
N CYS A 115 -11.50 -6.00 12.30
CA CYS A 115 -11.15 -7.15 11.51
C CYS A 115 -10.98 -8.40 12.37
N GLY A 116 -11.66 -9.47 11.96
CA GLY A 116 -11.44 -10.82 12.44
C GLY A 116 -10.45 -11.59 11.55
N PRO A 117 -10.19 -12.86 11.87
CA PRO A 117 -9.24 -13.69 11.10
C PRO A 117 -9.59 -13.81 9.61
N THR A 118 -10.86 -13.81 9.25
CA THR A 118 -11.32 -13.90 7.85
C THR A 118 -11.01 -12.61 7.08
N GLU A 119 -11.29 -11.45 7.68
CA GLU A 119 -10.99 -10.15 7.08
C GLU A 119 -9.49 -9.93 6.95
N TYR A 120 -8.70 -10.30 7.94
CA TYR A 120 -7.24 -10.24 7.84
C TYR A 120 -6.68 -11.17 6.75
N ARG A 121 -7.28 -12.35 6.57
CA ARG A 121 -6.90 -13.24 5.47
C ARG A 121 -7.21 -12.61 4.12
N THR A 122 -8.38 -12.01 3.98
CA THR A 122 -8.79 -11.29 2.78
C THR A 122 -7.83 -10.12 2.50
N HIS A 123 -7.51 -9.32 3.52
CA HIS A 123 -6.56 -8.23 3.44
C HIS A 123 -5.19 -8.69 2.91
N PHE A 124 -4.59 -9.69 3.57
CA PHE A 124 -3.29 -10.22 3.15
C PHE A 124 -3.32 -10.77 1.73
N SER A 125 -4.39 -11.47 1.34
CA SER A 125 -4.56 -12.01 0.01
C SER A 125 -4.67 -10.92 -1.06
N PHE A 126 -5.42 -9.85 -0.81
CA PHE A 126 -5.51 -8.73 -1.75
C PHE A 126 -4.17 -8.01 -1.92
N TRP A 127 -3.46 -7.71 -0.82
CA TRP A 127 -2.15 -7.07 -0.91
C TRP A 127 -1.13 -7.93 -1.66
N ALA A 128 -1.17 -9.23 -1.45
CA ALA A 128 -0.31 -10.16 -2.19
C ALA A 128 -0.67 -10.20 -3.68
N LEU A 129 -1.95 -10.33 -4.02
CA LEU A 129 -2.44 -10.43 -5.40
C LEU A 129 -2.22 -9.13 -6.18
N LEU A 130 -2.43 -7.98 -5.53
CA LEU A 130 -2.22 -6.66 -6.14
C LEU A 130 -0.75 -6.23 -6.12
N ASN A 131 0.16 -7.11 -5.72
CA ASN A 131 1.61 -6.88 -5.71
C ASN A 131 2.04 -5.62 -4.94
N SER A 132 1.29 -5.28 -3.88
CA SER A 132 1.63 -4.19 -2.97
C SER A 132 2.79 -4.59 -2.05
N PRO A 133 3.65 -3.66 -1.64
CA PRO A 133 4.64 -3.94 -0.59
C PRO A 133 3.99 -4.46 0.69
N LEU A 134 4.46 -5.63 1.17
CA LEU A 134 3.93 -6.27 2.38
C LEU A 134 4.62 -5.73 3.63
N ILE A 135 4.31 -4.48 4.00
CA ILE A 135 4.90 -3.81 5.17
C ILE A 135 3.98 -4.02 6.36
N MET A 136 4.48 -4.69 7.41
CA MET A 136 3.68 -4.99 8.59
C MET A 136 3.52 -3.76 9.49
N GLY A 137 2.26 -3.41 9.81
CA GLY A 137 1.91 -2.35 10.75
C GLY A 137 1.74 -2.82 12.20
N CYS A 138 1.62 -4.13 12.44
CA CYS A 138 1.44 -4.68 13.78
C CYS A 138 2.76 -4.75 14.59
N ASP A 139 2.64 -4.85 15.92
CA ASP A 139 3.78 -5.23 16.77
C ASP A 139 4.11 -6.71 16.59
N ILE A 140 5.13 -7.01 15.80
CA ILE A 140 5.53 -8.38 15.44
C ILE A 140 5.88 -9.26 16.65
N ARG A 141 6.17 -8.66 17.81
CA ARG A 141 6.47 -9.39 19.06
C ARG A 141 5.21 -9.92 19.72
N LYS A 142 4.04 -9.34 19.37
CA LYS A 142 2.73 -9.63 20.00
C LYS A 142 1.73 -10.25 19.05
N VAL A 143 2.07 -10.36 17.76
CA VAL A 143 1.16 -10.93 16.77
C VAL A 143 0.83 -12.38 17.12
N LYS A 144 -0.46 -12.72 17.06
CA LYS A 144 -0.92 -14.08 17.32
C LYS A 144 -0.37 -15.07 16.30
N GLU A 145 -0.17 -16.32 16.76
CA GLU A 145 0.38 -17.40 15.96
C GLU A 145 -0.40 -17.62 14.65
N GLU A 146 -1.72 -17.57 14.69
CA GLU A 146 -2.58 -17.75 13.51
C GLU A 146 -2.29 -16.71 12.42
N TYR A 147 -2.07 -15.45 12.80
CA TYR A 147 -1.74 -14.38 11.84
C TYR A 147 -0.30 -14.49 11.36
N ARG A 148 0.61 -14.89 12.23
CA ARG A 148 2.00 -15.13 11.86
C ARG A 148 2.11 -16.25 10.82
N VAL A 149 1.44 -17.37 11.03
CA VAL A 149 1.40 -18.50 10.09
C VAL A 149 0.78 -18.08 8.75
N MET A 150 -0.30 -17.29 8.79
CA MET A 150 -0.94 -16.77 7.59
C MET A 150 0.01 -15.88 6.78
N MET A 151 0.69 -14.92 7.41
CA MET A 151 1.64 -14.00 6.74
C MET A 151 2.92 -14.70 6.27
N GLN A 152 3.23 -15.89 6.77
CA GLN A 152 4.35 -16.73 6.35
C GLN A 152 3.95 -17.78 5.30
N ASN A 153 2.73 -17.74 4.78
CA ASN A 153 2.30 -18.68 3.74
C ASN A 153 3.12 -18.48 2.47
N LYS A 154 3.94 -19.50 2.15
CA LYS A 154 4.91 -19.43 1.04
C LYS A 154 4.26 -19.30 -0.33
N GLU A 155 3.07 -19.88 -0.52
CA GLU A 155 2.35 -19.82 -1.79
C GLU A 155 1.81 -18.40 -2.03
N VAL A 156 1.23 -17.78 -1.02
CA VAL A 156 0.74 -16.40 -1.09
C VAL A 156 1.91 -15.41 -1.25
N LEU A 157 3.00 -15.63 -0.53
CA LEU A 157 4.20 -14.82 -0.68
C LEU A 157 4.82 -14.98 -2.08
N ALA A 158 4.78 -16.18 -2.67
CA ALA A 158 5.27 -16.42 -4.03
C ALA A 158 4.48 -15.64 -5.08
N ILE A 159 3.17 -15.45 -4.90
CA ILE A 159 2.36 -14.58 -5.77
C ILE A 159 2.84 -13.12 -5.68
N ASN A 160 3.02 -12.60 -4.47
CA ASN A 160 3.51 -11.22 -4.28
C ASN A 160 4.94 -11.02 -4.78
N GLN A 161 5.79 -12.04 -4.64
CA GLN A 161 7.22 -12.03 -5.02
C GLN A 161 7.47 -12.57 -6.42
N ASP A 162 6.44 -12.73 -7.24
CA ASP A 162 6.59 -13.24 -8.61
C ASP A 162 7.57 -12.38 -9.42
N PRO A 163 8.55 -12.98 -10.12
CA PRO A 163 9.52 -12.22 -10.92
C PRO A 163 8.91 -11.35 -12.03
N ALA A 164 7.67 -11.66 -12.47
CA ALA A 164 6.94 -10.82 -13.41
C ALA A 164 6.56 -9.46 -12.79
N GLN A 165 6.42 -9.40 -11.46
CA GLN A 165 6.14 -8.17 -10.70
C GLN A 165 4.92 -7.40 -11.24
N GLY A 166 3.91 -8.12 -11.67
CA GLY A 166 2.68 -7.57 -12.25
C GLY A 166 1.57 -7.49 -11.23
N GLN A 167 0.96 -6.31 -11.08
CA GLN A 167 -0.26 -6.16 -10.32
C GLN A 167 -1.42 -6.84 -11.04
N ALA A 168 -2.25 -7.61 -10.32
CA ALA A 168 -3.49 -8.16 -10.86
C ALA A 168 -4.47 -7.04 -11.24
N PHE A 169 -5.36 -7.34 -12.18
CA PHE A 169 -6.40 -6.45 -12.65
C PHE A 169 -7.74 -7.18 -12.79
N GLU A 170 -8.81 -6.43 -12.78
CA GLU A 170 -10.16 -6.97 -12.94
C GLU A 170 -10.38 -7.38 -14.40
N VAL A 171 -10.74 -8.64 -14.61
CA VAL A 171 -11.05 -9.17 -15.95
C VAL A 171 -12.53 -9.09 -16.26
N TYR A 172 -13.38 -9.27 -15.24
CA TYR A 172 -14.84 -9.25 -15.39
C TYR A 172 -15.50 -8.88 -14.06
N ASN A 173 -16.53 -8.04 -14.13
CA ASN A 173 -17.34 -7.62 -12.99
C ASN A 173 -18.82 -7.63 -13.36
N ASN A 174 -19.56 -8.64 -12.89
CA ASN A 174 -20.99 -8.77 -13.14
C ASN A 174 -21.86 -7.82 -12.30
N MET A 175 -21.28 -7.09 -11.36
CA MET A 175 -22.02 -6.09 -10.56
C MET A 175 -22.21 -4.75 -11.29
N GLN A 176 -21.57 -4.60 -12.46
CA GLN A 176 -21.69 -3.42 -13.31
C GLN A 176 -22.60 -3.65 -14.52
N ASP A 177 -23.03 -4.87 -14.77
CA ASP A 177 -24.03 -5.19 -15.78
C ASP A 177 -25.44 -4.92 -15.21
N PRO A 178 -26.27 -4.06 -15.87
CA PRO A 178 -27.61 -3.73 -15.43
C PRO A 178 -28.58 -4.90 -15.55
#